data_3c062637fe0f2f2ca27be10527cd8ee3
#
_entry.id   3c062637fe0f2f2ca27be10527cd8ee3
#
_cell.length_a   1.000
_cell.length_b   1.000
_cell.length_c   1.000
_cell.angle_alpha   90.00
_cell.angle_beta   90.00
_cell.angle_gamma   90.00
#
_symmetry.space_group_name_H-M   'P 1'
#
loop_
_entity.id
_entity.type
_entity.pdbx_description
1 polymer ?
#
loop_
_entity_poly.entity_id
_entity_poly.type
_entity_poly.pdbx_seq_one_letter_code
_entity_poly.pdbx_strand_id
1 'polypeptide(L)'
;ISVYARNKDYHDIVKKRLKAIARWLISEAGGDVKVFVDTAPVPEKPLGHAAGLGWQGKHTNLVSRKLGNWFFIGSVFTTLDLPEDSAEEDHCGSCTKCLTACPTDAFPAPYQLDARRCISYLTIEHKGSVAPELRGKLGNRIYGCDDCLAACPWNKFAQDAREVRYHARDDLIAPRLEDLVALNDSDFRQKFSGSPIKRIG
;
A
#
# COMPACT_ATOMS: atom_id res chain seq x y z
N ILE A 1 7.57 -2.90 -10.89
CA ILE A 1 6.20 -2.67 -10.43
C ILE A 1 6.12 -3.10 -8.97
N SER A 2 5.54 -2.26 -8.10
CA SER A 2 5.23 -2.61 -6.71
C SER A 2 4.40 -3.90 -6.63
N VAL A 3 4.65 -4.71 -5.60
CA VAL A 3 4.01 -6.02 -5.44
C VAL A 3 2.49 -5.93 -5.45
N TYR A 4 1.92 -4.93 -4.78
CA TYR A 4 0.47 -4.77 -4.70
C TYR A 4 -0.21 -4.48 -6.04
N ALA A 5 0.53 -4.00 -7.03
CA ALA A 5 0.02 -3.61 -8.35
C ALA A 5 0.23 -4.67 -9.44
N ARG A 6 0.88 -5.80 -9.11
CA ARG A 6 1.13 -6.91 -10.06
C ARG A 6 -0.08 -7.82 -10.28
N ASN A 7 -1.22 -7.51 -9.69
CA ASN A 7 -2.40 -8.36 -9.61
C ASN A 7 -3.70 -7.55 -9.79
N LYS A 8 -4.84 -8.14 -9.39
CA LYS A 8 -6.14 -7.45 -9.34
C LYS A 8 -6.11 -6.29 -8.37
N ASP A 9 -6.84 -5.25 -8.72
CA ASP A 9 -7.00 -4.07 -7.86
C ASP A 9 -7.60 -4.47 -6.50
N TYR A 10 -6.85 -4.17 -5.45
CA TYR A 10 -7.22 -4.53 -4.07
C TYR A 10 -8.46 -3.77 -3.57
N HIS A 11 -8.73 -2.59 -4.12
CA HIS A 11 -9.89 -1.77 -3.71
C HIS A 11 -11.18 -2.57 -3.82
N ASP A 12 -11.42 -3.24 -4.95
CA ASP A 12 -12.64 -4.01 -5.16
C ASP A 12 -12.71 -5.24 -4.25
N ILE A 13 -11.57 -5.90 -4.05
CA ILE A 13 -11.49 -7.12 -3.26
C ILE A 13 -11.76 -6.82 -1.78
N VAL A 14 -11.04 -5.86 -1.22
CA VAL A 14 -11.16 -5.45 0.19
C VAL A 14 -12.54 -4.86 0.45
N LYS A 15 -12.99 -3.93 -0.41
CA LYS A 15 -14.31 -3.28 -0.27
C LYS A 15 -15.47 -4.28 -0.27
N LYS A 16 -15.39 -5.32 -1.12
CA LYS A 16 -16.40 -6.39 -1.13
C LYS A 16 -16.46 -7.12 0.21
N ARG A 17 -15.32 -7.43 0.80
CA ARG A 17 -15.23 -8.11 2.11
C ARG A 17 -15.69 -7.20 3.25
N LEU A 18 -15.29 -5.93 3.25
CA LEU A 18 -15.76 -4.95 4.24
C LEU A 18 -17.28 -4.76 4.17
N LYS A 19 -17.86 -4.71 2.96
CA LYS A 19 -19.33 -4.66 2.80
C LYS A 19 -20.04 -5.91 3.34
N ALA A 20 -19.39 -7.07 3.29
CA ALA A 20 -19.95 -8.28 3.91
C ALA A 20 -19.94 -8.18 5.45
N ILE A 21 -18.81 -7.71 6.02
CA ILE A 21 -18.70 -7.45 7.46
C ILE A 21 -19.72 -6.38 7.89
N ALA A 22 -19.86 -5.29 7.14
CA ALA A 22 -20.83 -4.23 7.42
C ALA A 22 -22.27 -4.76 7.48
N ARG A 23 -22.67 -5.56 6.48
CA ARG A 23 -24.01 -6.18 6.49
C ARG A 23 -24.22 -7.11 7.68
N TRP A 24 -23.21 -7.91 8.02
CA TRP A 24 -23.25 -8.76 9.19
C TRP A 24 -23.39 -7.93 10.48
N LEU A 25 -22.59 -6.89 10.68
CA LEU A 25 -22.70 -6.00 11.84
C LEU A 25 -24.10 -5.39 11.98
N ILE A 26 -24.68 -4.90 10.89
CA ILE A 26 -26.03 -4.32 10.88
C ILE A 26 -27.06 -5.38 11.26
N SER A 27 -26.91 -6.62 10.77
CA SER A 27 -27.86 -7.70 11.07
C SER A 27 -27.79 -8.17 12.54
N GLU A 28 -26.60 -8.17 13.14
CA GLU A 28 -26.38 -8.66 14.50
C GLU A 28 -26.63 -7.59 15.58
N ALA A 29 -26.23 -6.34 15.29
CA ALA A 29 -26.20 -5.29 16.30
C ALA A 29 -26.95 -4.01 15.90
N GLY A 30 -27.43 -3.90 14.66
CA GLY A 30 -28.05 -2.69 14.13
C GLY A 30 -27.03 -1.57 13.87
N GLY A 31 -27.50 -0.32 13.95
CA GLY A 31 -26.67 0.87 13.72
C GLY A 31 -26.35 1.14 12.26
N ASP A 32 -25.59 2.21 12.03
CA ASP A 32 -25.10 2.62 10.71
C ASP A 32 -23.65 2.18 10.51
N VAL A 33 -23.31 1.82 9.27
CA VAL A 33 -21.96 1.39 8.92
C VAL A 33 -21.50 2.01 7.60
N LYS A 34 -20.25 2.50 7.56
CA LYS A 34 -19.59 2.99 6.35
C LYS A 34 -18.20 2.37 6.21
N VAL A 35 -17.87 1.94 4.99
CA VAL A 35 -16.59 1.25 4.73
C VAL A 35 -15.69 2.09 3.82
N PHE A 36 -14.38 2.05 4.11
CA PHE A 36 -13.35 2.77 3.36
C PHE A 36 -12.18 1.83 3.04
N VAL A 37 -11.58 2.03 1.87
CA VAL A 37 -10.37 1.37 1.40
C VAL A 37 -9.63 2.38 0.56
N ASP A 38 -8.73 3.16 1.13
CA ASP A 38 -7.87 4.13 0.43
C ASP A 38 -8.63 5.04 -0.58
N THR A 39 -9.93 5.27 -0.35
CA THR A 39 -10.82 6.00 -1.25
C THR A 39 -11.41 7.27 -0.64
N ALA A 40 -10.96 7.65 0.55
CA ALA A 40 -11.39 8.81 1.29
C ALA A 40 -10.22 9.36 2.12
N PRO A 41 -10.28 10.63 2.58
CA PRO A 41 -9.24 11.21 3.44
C PRO A 41 -9.33 10.65 4.88
N VAL A 42 -9.24 9.33 5.00
CA VAL A 42 -9.21 8.60 6.26
C VAL A 42 -7.75 8.25 6.57
N PRO A 43 -7.22 8.63 7.74
CA PRO A 43 -5.85 8.30 8.14
C PRO A 43 -5.73 6.84 8.58
N GLU A 44 -5.86 5.90 7.65
CA GLU A 44 -5.97 4.45 7.93
C GLU A 44 -4.78 3.89 8.71
N LYS A 45 -3.55 4.37 8.46
CA LYS A 45 -2.36 3.91 9.17
C LYS A 45 -2.35 4.33 10.65
N PRO A 46 -2.57 5.62 11.00
CA PRO A 46 -2.74 6.02 12.40
C PRO A 46 -3.90 5.31 13.10
N LEU A 47 -5.04 5.13 12.44
CA LEU A 47 -6.16 4.39 13.00
C LEU A 47 -5.82 2.91 13.24
N GLY A 48 -5.12 2.27 12.30
CA GLY A 48 -4.64 0.90 12.48
C GLY A 48 -3.64 0.77 13.64
N HIS A 49 -2.81 1.80 13.87
CA HIS A 49 -1.92 1.86 15.04
C HIS A 49 -2.74 1.96 16.34
N ALA A 50 -3.68 2.90 16.41
CA ALA A 50 -4.54 3.08 17.58
C ALA A 50 -5.37 1.83 17.89
N ALA A 51 -5.79 1.09 16.86
CA ALA A 51 -6.52 -0.17 16.98
C ALA A 51 -5.62 -1.41 17.25
N GLY A 52 -4.35 -1.24 17.61
CA GLY A 52 -3.46 -2.35 17.94
C GLY A 52 -3.12 -3.32 16.81
N LEU A 53 -3.37 -2.95 15.54
CA LEU A 53 -3.02 -3.80 14.39
C LEU A 53 -1.50 -3.85 14.14
N GLY A 54 -0.79 -2.85 14.64
CA GLY A 54 0.64 -2.67 14.50
C GLY A 54 1.04 -1.24 14.80
N TRP A 55 2.30 -0.88 14.57
CA TRP A 55 2.80 0.48 14.76
C TRP A 55 3.19 1.12 13.43
N GLN A 56 3.19 2.43 13.41
CA GLN A 56 3.71 3.18 12.27
C GLN A 56 5.24 3.15 12.31
N GLY A 57 5.86 2.38 11.42
CA GLY A 57 7.31 2.21 11.39
C GLY A 57 8.06 3.45 10.90
N LYS A 58 9.41 3.44 11.01
CA LYS A 58 10.28 4.56 10.57
C LYS A 58 10.11 4.92 9.08
N HIS A 59 9.61 3.99 8.26
CA HIS A 59 9.25 4.21 6.84
C HIS A 59 7.81 4.73 6.65
N THR A 60 7.13 5.14 7.71
CA THR A 60 5.76 5.69 7.72
C THR A 60 4.63 4.75 7.31
N ASN A 61 4.91 3.48 7.07
CA ASN A 61 3.89 2.46 6.83
C ASN A 61 3.62 1.64 8.10
N LEU A 62 2.44 1.03 8.16
CA LEU A 62 2.06 0.18 9.29
C LEU A 62 2.87 -1.13 9.27
N VAL A 63 3.35 -1.54 10.44
CA VAL A 63 4.10 -2.78 10.66
C VAL A 63 3.39 -3.60 11.72
N SER A 64 3.12 -4.86 11.42
CA SER A 64 2.49 -5.79 12.35
C SER A 64 3.49 -6.85 12.83
N ARG A 65 3.43 -7.18 14.12
CA ARG A 65 4.23 -8.28 14.71
C ARG A 65 3.88 -9.65 14.10
N LYS A 66 2.67 -9.79 13.55
CA LYS A 66 2.15 -11.06 13.02
C LYS A 66 2.22 -11.17 11.49
N LEU A 67 2.22 -10.03 10.78
CA LEU A 67 2.07 -9.98 9.33
C LEU A 67 3.20 -9.25 8.61
N GLY A 68 4.18 -8.70 9.34
CA GLY A 68 5.17 -7.79 8.73
C GLY A 68 4.52 -6.49 8.28
N ASN A 69 4.82 -6.03 7.07
CA ASN A 69 4.24 -4.81 6.51
C ASN A 69 3.57 -5.02 5.12
N TRP A 70 3.38 -6.27 4.71
CA TRP A 70 2.77 -6.66 3.44
C TRP A 70 1.28 -7.01 3.63
N PHE A 71 0.46 -6.01 3.95
CA PHE A 71 -0.99 -6.19 4.09
C PHE A 71 -1.75 -4.93 3.68
N PHE A 72 -2.99 -5.12 3.29
CA PHE A 72 -3.91 -4.02 3.01
C PHE A 72 -4.69 -3.65 4.27
N ILE A 73 -5.04 -2.38 4.37
CA ILE A 73 -5.89 -1.84 5.42
C ILE A 73 -7.26 -1.56 4.83
N GLY A 74 -8.29 -1.78 5.63
CA GLY A 74 -9.65 -1.35 5.32
C GLY A 74 -10.35 -0.96 6.60
N SER A 75 -11.17 0.08 6.54
CA SER A 75 -11.82 0.67 7.70
C SER A 75 -13.33 0.46 7.65
N VAL A 76 -13.90 0.12 8.79
CA VAL A 76 -15.34 0.06 9.02
C VAL A 76 -15.68 1.08 10.09
N PHE A 77 -16.41 2.13 9.72
CA PHE A 77 -16.93 3.12 10.64
C PHE A 77 -18.35 2.71 11.02
N THR A 78 -18.66 2.77 12.30
CA THR A 78 -19.97 2.38 12.83
C THR A 78 -20.44 3.34 13.91
N THR A 79 -21.74 3.43 14.09
CA THR A 79 -22.36 4.14 15.21
C THR A 79 -22.51 3.24 16.47
N LEU A 80 -22.06 1.98 16.39
CA LEU A 80 -22.07 1.09 17.54
C LEU A 80 -21.02 1.55 18.56
N ASP A 81 -21.38 1.52 19.83
CA ASP A 81 -20.46 1.75 20.94
C ASP A 81 -19.65 0.46 21.17
N LEU A 82 -18.44 0.43 20.60
CA LEU A 82 -17.52 -0.70 20.71
C LEU A 82 -16.38 -0.35 21.66
N PRO A 83 -15.91 -1.31 22.48
CA PRO A 83 -14.75 -1.08 23.33
C PRO A 83 -13.51 -0.79 22.46
N GLU A 84 -12.71 0.18 22.91
CA GLU A 84 -11.48 0.56 22.24
C GLU A 84 -10.36 -0.46 22.50
N ASP A 85 -9.59 -0.76 21.48
CA ASP A 85 -8.36 -1.53 21.61
C ASP A 85 -7.20 -0.63 22.09
N SER A 86 -6.14 -1.25 22.62
CA SER A 86 -4.92 -0.53 22.98
C SER A 86 -3.99 -0.43 21.78
N ALA A 87 -3.37 0.74 21.59
CA ALA A 87 -2.36 0.94 20.54
C ALA A 87 -1.16 0.00 20.73
N GLU A 88 -0.59 -0.47 19.62
CA GLU A 88 0.64 -1.29 19.64
C GLU A 88 1.86 -0.38 19.88
N GLU A 89 2.83 -0.86 20.66
CA GLU A 89 4.10 -0.16 20.87
C GLU A 89 5.00 -0.21 19.64
N ASP A 90 5.90 0.77 19.50
CA ASP A 90 6.90 0.78 18.43
C ASP A 90 8.02 -0.22 18.70
N HIS A 91 8.25 -1.10 17.74
CA HIS A 91 9.30 -2.11 17.78
C HIS A 91 10.41 -1.89 16.72
N CYS A 92 10.54 -0.69 16.15
CA CYS A 92 11.63 -0.35 15.24
C CYS A 92 13.00 -0.30 15.91
N GLY A 93 13.05 0.06 17.19
CA GLY A 93 14.30 0.14 17.97
C GLY A 93 15.39 0.96 17.26
N SER A 94 16.62 0.48 17.26
CA SER A 94 17.75 1.11 16.57
C SER A 94 17.85 0.84 15.07
N CYS A 95 16.97 -0.01 14.50
CA CYS A 95 17.02 -0.38 13.10
C CYS A 95 16.75 0.81 12.16
N THR A 96 17.55 0.96 11.10
CA THR A 96 17.43 2.03 10.09
C THR A 96 17.41 1.49 8.65
N LYS A 97 17.26 0.17 8.45
CA LYS A 97 17.37 -0.49 7.15
C LYS A 97 16.46 0.12 6.08
N CYS A 98 15.23 0.48 6.43
CA CYS A 98 14.29 1.09 5.50
C CYS A 98 14.71 2.50 5.07
N LEU A 99 15.36 3.27 5.93
CA LEU A 99 15.83 4.61 5.63
C LEU A 99 16.99 4.55 4.61
N THR A 100 17.97 3.66 4.86
CA THR A 100 19.13 3.47 3.99
C THR A 100 18.80 2.75 2.67
N ALA A 101 17.71 2.01 2.62
CA ALA A 101 17.26 1.33 1.40
C ALA A 101 16.57 2.28 0.40
N CYS A 102 16.21 3.50 0.79
CA CYS A 102 15.51 4.42 -0.08
C CYS A 102 16.43 5.00 -1.16
N PRO A 103 16.20 4.73 -2.46
CA PRO A 103 17.11 5.19 -3.52
C PRO A 103 17.18 6.71 -3.68
N THR A 104 16.13 7.40 -3.25
CA THR A 104 15.97 8.85 -3.40
C THR A 104 16.14 9.62 -2.11
N ASP A 105 16.52 8.95 -1.03
CA ASP A 105 16.67 9.57 0.31
C ASP A 105 15.40 10.35 0.70
N ALA A 106 14.24 9.70 0.53
CA ALA A 106 12.95 10.32 0.79
C ALA A 106 12.60 10.44 2.29
N PHE A 107 13.45 9.93 3.19
CA PHE A 107 13.26 10.00 4.63
C PHE A 107 14.25 10.99 5.25
N PRO A 108 13.85 12.26 5.48
CA PRO A 108 14.74 13.26 6.13
C PRO A 108 15.04 12.90 7.59
N ALA A 109 14.16 12.16 8.24
CA ALA A 109 14.33 11.60 9.58
C ALA A 109 13.44 10.35 9.74
N PRO A 110 13.68 9.51 10.75
CA PRO A 110 12.77 8.44 11.12
C PRO A 110 11.34 8.97 11.30
N TYR A 111 10.35 8.22 10.79
CA TYR A 111 8.91 8.54 10.83
C TYR A 111 8.50 9.78 10.01
N GLN A 112 9.38 10.30 9.18
CA GLN A 112 9.12 11.45 8.30
C GLN A 112 9.38 11.06 6.85
N LEU A 113 8.45 11.42 5.97
CA LEU A 113 8.56 11.17 4.54
C LEU A 113 8.40 12.47 3.75
N ASP A 114 9.40 12.81 2.92
CA ASP A 114 9.22 13.79 1.86
C ASP A 114 8.64 13.08 0.61
N ALA A 115 7.32 13.20 0.44
CA ALA A 115 6.61 12.58 -0.67
C ALA A 115 7.14 13.03 -2.04
N ARG A 116 7.66 14.26 -2.17
CA ARG A 116 8.21 14.81 -3.42
C ARG A 116 9.46 14.06 -3.90
N ARG A 117 10.07 13.29 -3.02
CA ARG A 117 11.23 12.43 -3.31
C ARG A 117 10.85 10.94 -3.36
N CYS A 118 9.67 10.57 -2.87
CA CYS A 118 9.22 9.18 -2.82
C CYS A 118 8.87 8.66 -4.21
N ILE A 119 9.53 7.60 -4.66
CA ILE A 119 9.28 6.99 -5.98
C ILE A 119 7.83 6.52 -6.11
N SER A 120 7.25 5.99 -5.04
CA SER A 120 5.84 5.58 -5.05
C SER A 120 4.93 6.77 -5.37
N TYR A 121 5.11 7.90 -4.70
CA TYR A 121 4.37 9.13 -4.98
C TYR A 121 4.63 9.63 -6.42
N LEU A 122 5.90 9.67 -6.83
CA LEU A 122 6.29 10.20 -8.12
C LEU A 122 5.73 9.39 -9.31
N THR A 123 5.54 8.09 -9.12
CA THR A 123 5.06 7.20 -10.19
C THR A 123 3.55 6.93 -10.15
N ILE A 124 2.84 7.39 -9.11
CA ILE A 124 1.41 7.12 -8.93
C ILE A 124 0.58 8.41 -8.88
N GLU A 125 1.02 9.39 -8.07
CA GLU A 125 0.21 10.56 -7.76
C GLU A 125 0.72 11.86 -8.40
N HIS A 126 2.03 11.96 -8.63
CA HIS A 126 2.63 13.15 -9.20
C HIS A 126 2.15 13.40 -10.63
N LYS A 127 1.79 14.65 -10.91
CA LYS A 127 1.42 15.09 -12.27
C LYS A 127 2.56 15.92 -12.87
N GLY A 128 3.02 15.51 -14.02
CA GLY A 128 4.11 16.18 -14.74
C GLY A 128 5.44 15.41 -14.72
N SER A 129 6.49 16.09 -15.12
CA SER A 129 7.82 15.47 -15.24
C SER A 129 8.51 15.32 -13.89
N VAL A 130 9.14 14.18 -13.68
CA VAL A 130 10.01 13.95 -12.52
C VAL A 130 11.25 14.83 -12.63
N ALA A 131 11.68 15.41 -11.51
CA ALA A 131 12.86 16.25 -11.43
C ALA A 131 14.11 15.52 -11.95
N PRO A 132 14.95 16.17 -12.77
CA PRO A 132 16.07 15.52 -13.45
C PRO A 132 17.01 14.75 -12.54
N GLU A 133 17.29 15.27 -11.34
CA GLU A 133 18.17 14.67 -10.33
C GLU A 133 17.59 13.36 -9.71
N LEU A 134 16.30 13.14 -9.84
CA LEU A 134 15.64 11.91 -9.35
C LEU A 134 15.47 10.84 -10.44
N ARG A 135 15.52 11.21 -11.73
CA ARG A 135 15.24 10.27 -12.84
C ARG A 135 16.14 9.05 -12.82
N GLY A 136 17.46 9.24 -12.66
CA GLY A 136 18.40 8.12 -12.56
C GLY A 136 18.17 7.23 -11.35
N LYS A 137 17.67 7.80 -10.25
CA LYS A 137 17.40 7.09 -8.99
C LYS A 137 16.13 6.24 -9.05
N LEU A 138 15.22 6.50 -9.99
CA LEU A 138 14.03 5.65 -10.20
C LEU A 138 14.41 4.24 -10.67
N GLY A 139 15.51 4.10 -11.42
CA GLY A 139 15.92 2.82 -12.00
C GLY A 139 14.78 2.21 -12.83
N ASN A 140 14.52 0.92 -12.63
CA ASN A 140 13.47 0.18 -13.35
C ASN A 140 12.08 0.24 -12.68
N ARG A 141 11.84 1.20 -11.78
CA ARG A 141 10.56 1.31 -11.06
C ARG A 141 9.57 2.08 -11.93
N ILE A 142 8.50 1.40 -12.33
CA ILE A 142 7.49 1.92 -13.28
C ILE A 142 6.23 2.40 -12.55
N TYR A 143 5.86 1.71 -11.46
CA TYR A 143 4.66 2.00 -10.69
C TYR A 143 4.86 1.55 -9.25
N GLY A 144 4.88 2.48 -8.33
CA GLY A 144 5.17 2.22 -6.92
C GLY A 144 6.64 1.87 -6.65
N CYS A 145 6.97 1.73 -5.37
CA CYS A 145 8.29 1.36 -4.89
C CYS A 145 8.15 0.68 -3.54
N ASP A 146 8.76 -0.49 -3.41
CA ASP A 146 8.65 -1.30 -2.19
C ASP A 146 9.97 -1.38 -1.40
N ASP A 147 11.01 -0.66 -1.79
CA ASP A 147 12.36 -0.83 -1.24
C ASP A 147 12.41 -0.68 0.28
N CYS A 148 11.73 0.33 0.82
CA CYS A 148 11.68 0.53 2.27
C CYS A 148 10.86 -0.55 2.99
N LEU A 149 9.81 -1.07 2.34
CA LEU A 149 9.00 -2.17 2.86
C LEU A 149 9.81 -3.48 2.84
N ALA A 150 10.44 -3.78 1.70
CA ALA A 150 11.22 -5.01 1.51
C ALA A 150 12.41 -5.11 2.46
N ALA A 151 13.04 -3.97 2.80
CA ALA A 151 14.16 -3.93 3.73
C ALA A 151 13.77 -4.16 5.21
N CYS A 152 12.47 -4.14 5.53
CA CYS A 152 12.00 -4.27 6.90
C CYS A 152 12.20 -5.69 7.44
N PRO A 153 12.93 -5.88 8.56
CA PRO A 153 13.19 -7.21 9.11
C PRO A 153 11.94 -7.89 9.67
N TRP A 154 10.88 -7.14 9.94
CA TRP A 154 9.59 -7.68 10.38
C TRP A 154 8.88 -8.49 9.31
N ASN A 155 9.27 -8.37 8.05
CA ASN A 155 8.74 -9.19 6.95
C ASN A 155 9.07 -10.68 7.07
N LYS A 156 9.93 -11.08 8.00
CA LYS A 156 10.07 -12.50 8.36
C LYS A 156 8.75 -13.15 8.85
N PHE A 157 7.78 -12.34 9.25
CA PHE A 157 6.43 -12.75 9.64
C PHE A 157 5.38 -12.56 8.55
N ALA A 158 5.77 -12.01 7.40
CA ALA A 158 4.87 -11.88 6.26
C ALA A 158 4.40 -13.26 5.78
N GLN A 159 3.18 -13.32 5.31
CA GLN A 159 2.56 -14.53 4.81
C GLN A 159 2.08 -14.32 3.37
N ASP A 160 2.13 -15.38 2.58
CA ASP A 160 1.56 -15.36 1.24
C ASP A 160 0.04 -15.12 1.30
N ALA A 161 -0.43 -14.34 0.34
CA ALA A 161 -1.85 -14.05 0.25
C ALA A 161 -2.66 -15.32 -0.09
N ARG A 162 -3.65 -15.64 0.74
CA ARG A 162 -4.60 -16.74 0.48
C ARG A 162 -5.61 -16.42 -0.62
N GLU A 163 -5.78 -15.15 -0.92
CA GLU A 163 -6.67 -14.68 -1.97
C GLU A 163 -5.97 -14.76 -3.33
N VAL A 164 -6.37 -15.69 -4.17
CA VAL A 164 -5.75 -15.97 -5.48
C VAL A 164 -5.67 -14.71 -6.37
N ARG A 165 -6.62 -13.79 -6.25
CA ARG A 165 -6.61 -12.53 -7.01
C ARG A 165 -5.48 -11.58 -6.64
N TYR A 166 -4.75 -11.83 -5.54
CA TYR A 166 -3.54 -11.12 -5.15
C TYR A 166 -2.26 -11.78 -5.66
N HIS A 167 -2.36 -12.95 -6.28
CA HIS A 167 -1.18 -13.55 -6.91
C HIS A 167 -0.78 -12.73 -8.13
N ALA A 168 0.52 -12.53 -8.28
CA ALA A 168 1.04 -11.73 -9.37
C ALA A 168 0.69 -12.34 -10.72
N ARG A 169 0.33 -11.49 -11.67
CA ARG A 169 0.21 -11.87 -13.08
C ARG A 169 1.60 -12.02 -13.66
N ASP A 170 1.86 -13.07 -14.41
CA ASP A 170 3.18 -13.34 -15.00
C ASP A 170 3.71 -12.19 -15.84
N ASP A 171 2.84 -11.54 -16.60
CA ASP A 171 3.17 -10.40 -17.46
C ASP A 171 3.48 -9.10 -16.70
N LEU A 172 3.25 -9.07 -15.37
CA LEU A 172 3.52 -7.91 -14.51
C LEU A 172 4.64 -8.16 -13.49
N ILE A 173 5.21 -9.35 -13.43
CA ILE A 173 6.34 -9.64 -12.53
C ILE A 173 7.57 -8.84 -12.94
N ALA A 174 7.95 -8.90 -14.22
CA ALA A 174 9.13 -8.22 -14.76
C ALA A 174 8.90 -7.80 -16.23
N PRO A 175 7.97 -6.89 -16.52
CA PRO A 175 7.73 -6.45 -17.88
C PRO A 175 8.95 -5.66 -18.39
N ARG A 176 9.29 -5.83 -19.68
CA ARG A 176 10.37 -5.07 -20.30
C ARG A 176 9.92 -3.62 -20.51
N LEU A 177 10.80 -2.68 -20.18
CA LEU A 177 10.48 -1.24 -20.31
C LEU A 177 10.19 -0.86 -21.76
N GLU A 178 10.93 -1.43 -22.71
CA GLU A 178 10.73 -1.18 -24.14
C GLU A 178 9.33 -1.60 -24.62
N ASP A 179 8.79 -2.71 -24.12
CA ASP A 179 7.45 -3.17 -24.46
C ASP A 179 6.37 -2.22 -23.89
N LEU A 180 6.65 -1.64 -22.72
CA LEU A 180 5.72 -0.69 -22.09
C LEU A 180 5.71 0.68 -22.77
N VAL A 181 6.88 1.17 -23.22
CA VAL A 181 7.00 2.45 -23.93
C VAL A 181 6.30 2.38 -25.31
N ALA A 182 6.24 1.20 -25.92
CA ALA A 182 5.59 1.00 -27.21
C ALA A 182 4.05 0.94 -27.14
N LEU A 183 3.46 0.87 -25.93
CA LEU A 183 2.00 0.78 -25.79
C LEU A 183 1.32 2.10 -26.19
N ASN A 184 0.31 2.01 -27.04
CA ASN A 184 -0.67 3.07 -27.21
C ASN A 184 -1.73 3.04 -26.08
N ASP A 185 -2.62 4.04 -26.00
CA ASP A 185 -3.63 4.14 -24.95
C ASP A 185 -4.58 2.93 -24.91
N SER A 186 -4.98 2.41 -26.08
CA SER A 186 -5.87 1.22 -26.16
C SER A 186 -5.20 -0.01 -25.57
N ASP A 187 -3.97 -0.28 -25.98
CA ASP A 187 -3.19 -1.43 -25.53
C ASP A 187 -2.85 -1.32 -24.05
N PHE A 188 -2.53 -0.11 -23.57
CA PHE A 188 -2.32 0.16 -22.16
C PHE A 188 -3.57 -0.18 -21.33
N ARG A 189 -4.74 0.33 -21.73
CA ARG A 189 -6.01 0.07 -21.05
C ARG A 189 -6.38 -1.40 -21.04
N GLN A 190 -6.10 -2.12 -22.12
CA GLN A 190 -6.34 -3.55 -22.22
C GLN A 190 -5.39 -4.32 -21.30
N LYS A 191 -4.08 -4.07 -21.42
CA LYS A 191 -3.03 -4.74 -20.64
C LYS A 191 -3.25 -4.58 -19.14
N PHE A 192 -3.55 -3.38 -18.67
CA PHE A 192 -3.71 -3.08 -17.24
C PHE A 192 -5.16 -3.13 -16.75
N SER A 193 -6.05 -3.76 -17.53
CA SER A 193 -7.44 -3.94 -17.11
C SER A 193 -7.54 -4.68 -15.78
N GLY A 194 -8.25 -4.08 -14.82
CA GLY A 194 -8.44 -4.64 -13.47
C GLY A 194 -7.19 -4.59 -12.57
N SER A 195 -6.13 -3.91 -13.00
CA SER A 195 -4.94 -3.60 -12.18
C SER A 195 -5.00 -2.16 -11.67
N PRO A 196 -4.42 -1.83 -10.50
CA PRO A 196 -4.27 -0.45 -10.02
C PRO A 196 -3.54 0.46 -11.00
N ILE A 197 -2.65 -0.09 -11.83
CA ILE A 197 -1.86 0.66 -12.81
C ILE A 197 -2.74 1.39 -13.82
N LYS A 198 -3.91 0.82 -14.17
CA LYS A 198 -4.85 1.44 -15.13
C LYS A 198 -5.24 2.88 -14.77
N ARG A 199 -5.10 3.26 -13.50
CA ARG A 199 -5.55 4.55 -12.95
C ARG A 199 -4.67 5.74 -13.38
N ILE A 200 -3.44 5.50 -13.81
CA ILE A 200 -2.47 6.58 -14.09
C ILE A 200 -2.43 7.05 -15.54
N GLY A 201 -3.06 6.37 -16.48
CA GLY A 201 -3.00 6.81 -17.88
C GLY A 201 -3.91 6.11 -18.79
#